data_a320ab0c58fbd1efb6a7d740e8b12229
#
_entry.id   a320ab0c58fbd1efb6a7d740e8b12229
#
_cell.length_a   1.000
_cell.length_b   1.000
_cell.length_c   1.000
_cell.angle_alpha   90.00
_cell.angle_beta   90.00
_cell.angle_gamma   90.00
#
_symmetry.space_group_name_H-M   'P 1'
#
loop_
_entity.id
_entity.type
_entity.pdbx_description
1 polymer ?
#
loop_
_entity_poly.entity_id
_entity_poly.type
_entity_poly.pdbx_seq_one_letter_code
_entity_poly.pdbx_strand_id
1 'polypeptide(L)'
;MPVLNHLTNTTQDISAYENLQGNLGQLLFFLLLTWTLAAFGEEIVYRGYLQRRIGDVLGENSVGILVSIGVSSILFGMAHTEQGVIGVIVTTLDAIFFSALKRKYDNNLWAPILAHGISNTIGLVAFFLVGPITGFW
;
A
#
# COMPACT_ATOMS: atom_id res chain seq x y z
N MET A 1 -5.81 -11.34 7.55
CA MET A 1 -6.52 -10.33 8.34
C MET A 1 -7.24 -10.85 9.61
N PRO A 2 -7.47 -12.18 9.84
CA PRO A 2 -8.27 -12.65 10.99
C PRO A 2 -7.82 -12.11 12.36
N VAL A 3 -6.51 -12.00 12.56
CA VAL A 3 -5.93 -11.47 13.83
C VAL A 3 -6.28 -10.01 14.04
N LEU A 4 -6.12 -9.17 13.01
CA LEU A 4 -6.44 -7.73 13.09
C LEU A 4 -7.95 -7.52 13.26
N ASN A 5 -8.78 -8.28 12.55
CA ASN A 5 -10.23 -8.23 12.68
C ASN A 5 -10.67 -8.56 14.12
N HIS A 6 -10.02 -9.56 14.73
CA HIS A 6 -10.30 -9.93 16.13
C HIS A 6 -9.85 -8.86 17.13
N LEU A 7 -8.69 -8.24 16.90
CA LEU A 7 -8.14 -7.23 17.80
C LEU A 7 -8.87 -5.88 17.72
N THR A 8 -9.37 -5.53 16.53
CA THR A 8 -10.03 -4.22 16.29
C THR A 8 -11.55 -4.30 16.35
N ASN A 9 -12.14 -5.52 16.39
CA ASN A 9 -13.57 -5.76 16.22
C ASN A 9 -14.16 -5.10 14.95
N THR A 10 -13.34 -4.93 13.91
CA THR A 10 -13.74 -4.36 12.62
C THR A 10 -13.22 -5.22 11.48
N THR A 11 -13.76 -5.01 10.27
CA THR A 11 -13.29 -5.60 9.02
C THR A 11 -12.80 -4.50 8.09
N GLN A 12 -11.92 -4.85 7.15
CA GLN A 12 -11.53 -3.91 6.11
C GLN A 12 -12.71 -3.58 5.22
N ASP A 13 -12.88 -2.31 4.84
CA ASP A 13 -13.89 -1.90 3.88
C ASP A 13 -13.41 -2.24 2.46
N ILE A 14 -14.13 -3.12 1.80
CA ILE A 14 -13.87 -3.59 0.43
C ILE A 14 -15.00 -3.24 -0.53
N SER A 15 -15.89 -2.32 -0.13
CA SER A 15 -17.06 -1.92 -0.94
C SER A 15 -16.69 -1.44 -2.35
N ALA A 16 -15.51 -0.85 -2.53
CA ALA A 16 -14.99 -0.45 -3.83
C ALA A 16 -14.85 -1.62 -4.83
N TYR A 17 -14.78 -2.86 -4.33
CA TYR A 17 -14.56 -4.07 -5.14
C TYR A 17 -15.80 -4.96 -5.28
N GLU A 18 -16.98 -4.55 -4.78
CA GLU A 18 -18.21 -5.36 -4.74
C GLU A 18 -18.56 -6.03 -6.08
N ASN A 19 -18.33 -5.31 -7.18
CA ASN A 19 -18.68 -5.78 -8.53
C ASN A 19 -17.49 -6.35 -9.30
N LEU A 20 -16.36 -6.62 -8.65
CA LEU A 20 -15.14 -7.08 -9.32
C LEU A 20 -15.18 -8.56 -9.68
N GLN A 21 -15.83 -9.41 -8.86
CA GLN A 21 -15.85 -10.85 -9.10
C GLN A 21 -16.45 -11.19 -10.47
N GLY A 22 -15.67 -11.86 -11.33
CA GLY A 22 -16.08 -12.24 -12.67
C GLY A 22 -16.21 -11.09 -13.68
N ASN A 23 -15.98 -9.84 -13.29
CA ASN A 23 -16.08 -8.66 -14.15
C ASN A 23 -14.71 -8.28 -14.74
N LEU A 24 -14.41 -8.82 -15.92
CA LEU A 24 -13.13 -8.58 -16.61
C LEU A 24 -12.89 -7.09 -16.91
N GLY A 25 -13.93 -6.34 -17.30
CA GLY A 25 -13.79 -4.91 -17.59
C GLY A 25 -13.34 -4.12 -16.36
N GLN A 26 -13.92 -4.42 -15.20
CA GLN A 26 -13.54 -3.79 -13.93
C GLN A 26 -12.14 -4.25 -13.46
N LEU A 27 -11.79 -5.52 -13.65
CA LEU A 27 -10.43 -5.98 -13.37
C LEU A 27 -9.39 -5.22 -14.19
N LEU A 28 -9.58 -5.10 -15.50
CA LEU A 28 -8.65 -4.37 -16.38
C LEU A 28 -8.54 -2.89 -15.99
N PHE A 29 -9.65 -2.27 -15.65
CA PHE A 29 -9.67 -0.89 -15.15
C PHE A 29 -8.86 -0.73 -13.86
N PHE A 30 -9.10 -1.58 -12.86
CA PHE A 30 -8.35 -1.53 -11.60
C PHE A 30 -6.87 -1.88 -11.78
N LEU A 31 -6.51 -2.81 -12.67
CA LEU A 31 -5.11 -3.09 -12.99
C LEU A 31 -4.42 -1.88 -13.62
N LEU A 32 -5.09 -1.15 -14.51
CA LEU A 32 -4.55 0.09 -15.06
C LEU A 32 -4.30 1.13 -13.97
N LEU A 33 -5.26 1.36 -13.06
CA LEU A 33 -5.10 2.28 -11.93
C LEU A 33 -3.99 1.82 -10.97
N THR A 34 -3.93 0.52 -10.70
CA THR A 34 -2.90 -0.07 -9.84
C THR A 34 -1.50 0.23 -10.35
N TRP A 35 -1.23 0.02 -11.62
CA TRP A 35 0.11 0.21 -12.17
C TRP A 35 0.47 1.68 -12.43
N THR A 36 -0.51 2.52 -12.78
CA THR A 36 -0.25 3.94 -13.10
C THR A 36 -0.31 4.84 -11.87
N LEU A 37 -1.38 4.76 -11.09
CA LEU A 37 -1.60 5.66 -9.95
C LEU A 37 -1.07 5.09 -8.64
N ALA A 38 -1.44 3.85 -8.29
CA ALA A 38 -1.00 3.27 -7.03
C ALA A 38 0.49 2.92 -7.06
N ALA A 39 0.91 1.89 -7.80
CA ALA A 39 2.29 1.43 -7.74
C ALA A 39 3.30 2.48 -8.23
N PHE A 40 3.05 3.17 -9.33
CA PHE A 40 3.99 4.16 -9.86
C PHE A 40 3.80 5.53 -9.20
N GLY A 41 2.58 6.06 -9.20
CA GLY A 41 2.29 7.41 -8.70
C GLY A 41 2.56 7.56 -7.21
N GLU A 42 2.02 6.67 -6.38
CA GLU A 42 2.18 6.74 -4.93
C GLU A 42 3.63 6.48 -4.49
N GLU A 43 4.35 5.55 -5.12
CA GLU A 43 5.75 5.31 -4.77
C GLU A 43 6.64 6.53 -5.10
N ILE A 44 6.38 7.23 -6.21
CA ILE A 44 7.07 8.48 -6.51
C ILE A 44 6.76 9.55 -5.47
N VAL A 45 5.49 9.73 -5.11
CA VAL A 45 5.06 10.76 -4.17
C VAL A 45 5.58 10.48 -2.76
N TYR A 46 5.32 9.29 -2.23
CA TYR A 46 5.63 8.99 -0.84
C TYR A 46 7.09 8.60 -0.62
N ARG A 47 7.67 7.73 -1.47
CA ARG A 47 9.05 7.24 -1.30
C ARG A 47 10.06 8.06 -2.10
N GLY A 48 9.69 8.54 -3.27
CA GLY A 48 10.55 9.38 -4.11
C GLY A 48 10.67 10.80 -3.59
N TYR A 49 9.56 11.43 -3.27
CA TYR A 49 9.52 12.84 -2.90
C TYR A 49 9.40 13.05 -1.39
N LEU A 50 8.30 12.67 -0.76
CA LEU A 50 7.99 13.01 0.63
C LEU A 50 9.03 12.47 1.61
N GLN A 51 9.30 11.16 1.57
CA GLN A 51 10.30 10.53 2.44
C GLN A 51 11.68 11.15 2.26
N ARG A 52 12.07 11.49 1.02
CA ARG A 52 13.33 12.18 0.74
C ARG A 52 13.36 13.57 1.35
N ARG A 53 12.31 14.38 1.17
CA ARG A 53 12.25 15.74 1.72
C ARG A 53 12.29 15.78 3.25
N ILE A 54 11.62 14.84 3.90
CA ILE A 54 11.70 14.70 5.37
C ILE A 54 13.14 14.34 5.77
N GLY A 55 13.78 13.41 5.07
CA GLY A 55 15.17 13.05 5.29
C GLY A 55 16.15 14.21 5.10
N ASP A 56 15.97 15.01 4.03
CA ASP A 56 16.79 16.21 3.75
C ASP A 56 16.74 17.21 4.92
N VAL A 57 15.58 17.37 5.58
CA VAL A 57 15.41 18.28 6.73
C VAL A 57 15.99 17.71 8.02
N LEU A 58 15.86 16.40 8.25
CA LEU A 58 16.28 15.75 9.50
C LEU A 58 17.75 15.27 9.48
N GLY A 59 18.35 15.26 8.30
CA GLY A 59 19.70 14.73 8.06
C GLY A 59 19.70 13.23 7.73
N GLU A 60 20.74 12.80 7.03
CA GLU A 60 20.92 11.42 6.56
C GLU A 60 21.47 10.45 7.63
N ASN A 61 21.35 10.78 8.90
CA ASN A 61 21.71 9.88 9.99
C ASN A 61 20.60 8.83 10.23
N SER A 62 20.89 7.81 11.02
CA SER A 62 19.94 6.70 11.26
C SER A 62 18.60 7.17 11.82
N VAL A 63 18.59 8.22 12.66
CA VAL A 63 17.36 8.76 13.25
C VAL A 63 16.54 9.48 12.18
N GLY A 64 17.15 10.37 11.40
CA GLY A 64 16.47 11.08 10.29
C GLY A 64 15.85 10.13 9.29
N ILE A 65 16.57 9.04 8.95
CA ILE A 65 16.07 7.99 8.08
C ILE A 65 14.85 7.28 8.68
N LEU A 66 14.92 6.83 9.93
CA LEU A 66 13.80 6.14 10.57
C LEU A 66 12.57 7.03 10.71
N VAL A 67 12.77 8.30 11.10
CA VAL A 67 11.67 9.26 11.20
C VAL A 67 11.05 9.54 9.82
N SER A 68 11.86 9.70 8.77
CA SER A 68 11.34 9.93 7.41
C SER A 68 10.51 8.74 6.91
N ILE A 69 10.93 7.50 7.19
CA ILE A 69 10.16 6.29 6.87
C ILE A 69 8.86 6.28 7.69
N GLY A 70 8.94 6.47 9.00
CA GLY A 70 7.78 6.44 9.90
C GLY A 70 6.71 7.46 9.51
N VAL A 71 7.11 8.72 9.36
CA VAL A 71 6.17 9.80 9.00
C VAL A 71 5.56 9.58 7.61
N SER A 72 6.37 9.25 6.59
CA SER A 72 5.82 9.02 5.26
C SER A 72 4.89 7.80 5.20
N SER A 73 5.17 6.75 5.98
CA SER A 73 4.34 5.55 6.04
C SER A 73 3.01 5.79 6.77
N ILE A 74 3.02 6.56 7.85
CA ILE A 74 1.79 6.94 8.56
C ILE A 74 0.91 7.80 7.65
N LEU A 75 1.49 8.79 6.97
CA LEU A 75 0.73 9.63 6.03
C LEU A 75 0.16 8.82 4.86
N PHE A 76 0.89 7.82 4.37
CA PHE A 76 0.40 6.88 3.37
C PHE A 76 -0.80 6.09 3.88
N GLY A 77 -0.71 5.51 5.09
CA GLY A 77 -1.83 4.79 5.69
C GLY A 77 -3.04 5.69 5.93
N MET A 78 -2.83 6.92 6.40
CA MET A 78 -3.92 7.89 6.60
C MET A 78 -4.61 8.30 5.29
N ALA A 79 -3.94 8.22 4.15
CA ALA A 79 -4.56 8.45 2.85
C ALA A 79 -5.51 7.31 2.42
N HIS A 80 -5.54 6.20 3.17
CA HIS A 80 -6.40 5.02 2.91
C HIS A 80 -7.49 4.83 3.98
N THR A 81 -7.96 5.92 4.58
CA THR A 81 -9.02 5.89 5.61
C THR A 81 -10.36 5.35 5.09
N GLU A 82 -10.59 5.40 3.77
CA GLU A 82 -11.76 4.80 3.13
C GLU A 82 -11.84 3.28 3.30
N GLN A 83 -10.71 2.63 3.58
CA GLN A 83 -10.64 1.18 3.83
C GLN A 83 -10.85 0.83 5.32
N GLY A 84 -11.20 1.81 6.15
CA GLY A 84 -11.38 1.65 7.59
C GLY A 84 -10.06 1.54 8.36
N VAL A 85 -10.17 1.30 9.67
CA VAL A 85 -9.00 1.24 10.58
C VAL A 85 -8.01 0.15 10.17
N ILE A 86 -8.51 -1.02 9.74
CA ILE A 86 -7.65 -2.12 9.29
C ILE A 86 -6.89 -1.73 8.03
N GLY A 87 -7.57 -1.09 7.06
CA GLY A 87 -6.94 -0.58 5.86
C GLY A 87 -5.78 0.36 6.20
N VAL A 88 -5.99 1.35 7.09
CA VAL A 88 -4.94 2.26 7.55
C VAL A 88 -3.75 1.54 8.16
N ILE A 89 -3.99 0.53 9.02
CA ILE A 89 -2.92 -0.24 9.66
C ILE A 89 -2.12 -1.02 8.60
N VAL A 90 -2.81 -1.75 7.73
CA VAL A 90 -2.17 -2.60 6.72
C VAL A 90 -1.38 -1.77 5.72
N THR A 91 -1.97 -0.72 5.17
CA THR A 91 -1.28 0.16 4.21
C THR A 91 -0.10 0.90 4.85
N THR A 92 -0.16 1.24 6.15
CA THR A 92 1.00 1.77 6.89
C THR A 92 2.13 0.73 6.97
N LEU A 93 1.82 -0.54 7.27
CA LEU A 93 2.81 -1.62 7.33
C LEU A 93 3.43 -1.90 5.95
N ASP A 94 2.60 -1.94 4.89
CA ASP A 94 3.07 -2.06 3.52
C ASP A 94 4.00 -0.90 3.14
N ALA A 95 3.65 0.31 3.56
CA ALA A 95 4.46 1.50 3.34
C ALA A 95 5.86 1.40 3.98
N ILE A 96 5.94 0.86 5.20
CA ILE A 96 7.21 0.59 5.87
C ILE A 96 8.01 -0.47 5.10
N PHE A 97 7.35 -1.55 4.67
CA PHE A 97 7.97 -2.61 3.88
C PHE A 97 8.53 -2.09 2.54
N PHE A 98 7.75 -1.30 1.80
CA PHE A 98 8.19 -0.69 0.53
C PHE A 98 9.35 0.30 0.74
N SER A 99 9.35 1.05 1.84
CA SER A 99 10.48 1.92 2.20
C SER A 99 11.75 1.11 2.52
N ALA A 100 11.61 -0.03 3.21
CA ALA A 100 12.72 -0.94 3.48
C ALA A 100 13.26 -1.56 2.19
N LEU A 101 12.38 -1.97 1.26
CA LEU A 101 12.77 -2.47 -0.07
C LEU A 101 13.55 -1.42 -0.85
N LYS A 102 13.05 -0.19 -0.94
CA LYS A 102 13.76 0.92 -1.58
C LYS A 102 15.20 1.04 -1.04
N ARG A 103 15.35 1.02 0.28
CA ARG A 103 16.68 1.14 0.91
C ARG A 103 17.57 -0.06 0.64
N LYS A 104 17.02 -1.28 0.69
CA LYS A 104 17.76 -2.51 0.41
C LYS A 104 18.34 -2.53 -1.01
N TYR A 105 17.70 -1.87 -1.95
CA TYR A 105 18.11 -1.80 -3.36
C TYR A 105 18.61 -0.40 -3.73
N ASP A 106 19.54 0.15 -2.92
CA ASP A 106 20.29 1.40 -3.17
C ASP A 106 19.41 2.62 -3.47
N ASN A 107 18.30 2.74 -2.75
CA ASN A 107 17.28 3.78 -2.94
C ASN A 107 16.61 3.75 -4.33
N ASN A 108 16.60 2.61 -4.98
CA ASN A 108 15.94 2.40 -6.26
C ASN A 108 14.41 2.28 -6.06
N LEU A 109 13.65 3.14 -6.73
CA LEU A 109 12.20 3.14 -6.67
C LEU A 109 11.54 1.99 -7.43
N TRP A 110 12.22 1.36 -8.37
CA TRP A 110 11.65 0.21 -9.09
C TRP A 110 11.35 -0.98 -8.19
N ALA A 111 12.16 -1.19 -7.15
CA ALA A 111 11.92 -2.29 -6.21
C ALA A 111 10.56 -2.15 -5.48
N PRO A 112 10.22 -1.03 -4.82
CA PRO A 112 8.91 -0.85 -4.23
C PRO A 112 7.79 -0.72 -5.26
N ILE A 113 7.99 -0.08 -6.42
CA ILE A 113 6.99 0.01 -7.49
C ILE A 113 6.56 -1.39 -7.95
N LEU A 114 7.51 -2.26 -8.24
CA LEU A 114 7.21 -3.63 -8.67
C LEU A 114 6.55 -4.44 -7.55
N ALA A 115 7.05 -4.35 -6.32
CA ALA A 115 6.46 -5.05 -5.18
C ALA A 115 5.01 -4.61 -4.93
N HIS A 116 4.75 -3.31 -4.93
CA HIS A 116 3.42 -2.73 -4.77
C HIS A 116 2.48 -3.18 -5.90
N GLY A 117 2.88 -2.99 -7.15
CA GLY A 117 2.06 -3.36 -8.32
C GLY A 117 1.74 -4.85 -8.37
N ILE A 118 2.73 -5.71 -8.06
CA ILE A 118 2.53 -7.17 -8.03
C ILE A 118 1.60 -7.56 -6.88
N SER A 119 1.81 -7.03 -5.68
CA SER A 119 0.96 -7.29 -4.50
C SER A 119 -0.51 -6.97 -4.79
N ASN A 120 -0.77 -5.75 -5.29
CA ASN A 120 -2.13 -5.33 -5.63
C ASN A 120 -2.71 -6.15 -6.79
N THR A 121 -1.90 -6.53 -7.79
CA THR A 121 -2.33 -7.39 -8.88
C THR A 121 -2.78 -8.76 -8.37
N ILE A 122 -2.02 -9.37 -7.45
CA ILE A 122 -2.38 -10.65 -6.84
C ILE A 122 -3.71 -10.52 -6.10
N GLY A 123 -3.89 -9.46 -5.29
CA GLY A 123 -5.14 -9.19 -4.58
C GLY A 123 -6.34 -9.03 -5.52
N LEU A 124 -6.21 -8.20 -6.56
CA LEU A 124 -7.28 -7.96 -7.55
C LEU A 124 -7.65 -9.22 -8.33
N VAL A 125 -6.66 -10.01 -8.77
CA VAL A 125 -6.89 -11.26 -9.50
C VAL A 125 -7.54 -12.31 -8.57
N ALA A 126 -7.07 -12.43 -7.33
CA ALA A 126 -7.70 -13.32 -6.36
C ALA A 126 -9.17 -12.95 -6.12
N PHE A 127 -9.46 -11.66 -5.90
CA PHE A 127 -10.83 -11.17 -5.72
C PHE A 127 -11.70 -11.39 -6.98
N PHE A 128 -11.16 -11.17 -8.16
CA PHE A 128 -11.85 -11.44 -9.42
C PHE A 128 -12.25 -12.91 -9.56
N LEU A 129 -11.35 -13.83 -9.17
CA LEU A 129 -11.59 -15.27 -9.32
C LEU A 129 -12.54 -15.84 -8.26
N VAL A 130 -12.38 -15.44 -7.01
CA VAL A 130 -13.05 -16.09 -5.89
C VAL A 130 -13.97 -15.15 -5.08
N GLY A 131 -13.94 -13.86 -5.35
CA GLY A 131 -14.70 -12.85 -4.62
C GLY A 131 -14.17 -12.59 -3.21
N PRO A 132 -15.00 -11.98 -2.34
CA PRO A 132 -14.61 -11.68 -0.98
C PRO A 132 -14.48 -12.97 -0.15
N ILE A 133 -13.26 -13.31 0.24
CA ILE A 133 -13.01 -14.47 1.12
C ILE A 133 -13.16 -14.00 2.56
N THR A 134 -14.14 -14.54 3.26
CA THR A 134 -14.43 -14.22 4.67
C THR A 134 -13.17 -14.39 5.53
N GLY A 135 -12.74 -13.34 6.20
CA GLY A 135 -11.57 -13.32 7.07
C GLY A 135 -10.22 -13.05 6.38
N PHE A 136 -10.19 -12.88 5.07
CA PHE A 136 -8.98 -12.45 4.34
C PHE A 136 -8.96 -10.94 4.10
N TRP A 137 -10.14 -10.33 4.03
CA TRP A 137 -10.36 -8.90 3.86
C TRP A 137 -10.94 -8.30 5.14
#